data_8c43d83169fafb9a7f5bc5b184235149
#
_entry.id   8c43d83169fafb9a7f5bc5b184235149
#
_cell.length_a   1.000
_cell.length_b   1.000
_cell.length_c   1.000
_cell.angle_alpha   90.00
_cell.angle_beta   90.00
_cell.angle_gamma   90.00
#
_symmetry.space_group_name_H-M   'P 1'
#
loop_
_entity.id
_entity.type
_entity.pdbx_description
1 polymer ?
#
loop_
_entity_poly.entity_id
_entity_poly.type
_entity_poly.pdbx_seq_one_letter_code
_entity_poly.pdbx_strand_id
1 'polypeptide(L)' 'MHFEEDIKPLFRERDRNAMRFAFDLWSHDDVSSHADAILGRLEAGTMPCDGAWPAERVAVFRRWLDAGKPA' A
#
# COMPACT_ATOMS: atom_id res chain seq x y z
N MET A 1 12.99 -3.38 6.87
CA MET A 1 12.03 -2.74 5.95
C MET A 1 11.13 -1.81 6.77
N HIS A 2 11.01 -0.56 6.34
CA HIS A 2 10.28 0.46 7.07
C HIS A 2 9.22 1.11 6.19
N PHE A 3 8.10 1.51 6.79
CA PHE A 3 7.00 2.10 6.04
C PHE A 3 7.42 3.36 5.28
N GLU A 4 8.06 4.30 5.96
CA GLU A 4 8.45 5.58 5.35
C GLU A 4 9.42 5.43 4.19
N GLU A 5 10.33 4.46 4.29
CA GLU A 5 11.39 4.28 3.29
C GLU A 5 11.00 3.36 2.15
N ASP A 6 10.22 2.31 2.46
CA ASP A 6 9.97 1.24 1.51
C ASP A 6 8.54 1.18 0.99
N ILE A 7 7.57 1.60 1.79
CA ILE A 7 6.15 1.46 1.45
C ILE A 7 5.54 2.78 1.00
N LYS A 8 5.73 3.85 1.78
CA LYS A 8 5.17 5.14 1.44
C LYS A 8 5.55 5.61 0.03
N PRO A 9 6.82 5.47 -0.42
CA PRO A 9 7.19 5.88 -1.78
C PRO A 9 6.52 5.07 -2.89
N LEU A 10 5.98 3.91 -2.59
CA LEU A 10 5.26 3.10 -3.57
C LEU A 10 3.92 3.73 -3.96
N PHE A 11 3.34 4.50 -3.05
CA PHE A 11 2.07 5.18 -3.29
C PHE A 11 2.33 6.61 -3.76
N ARG A 12 1.80 6.94 -4.91
CA ARG A 12 1.91 8.28 -5.47
C ARG A 12 0.86 9.19 -4.83
N GLU A 13 1.05 10.50 -4.95
CA GLU A 13 0.07 11.47 -4.50
C GLU A 13 -1.31 11.21 -5.11
N ARG A 14 -1.35 10.79 -6.35
CA ARG A 14 -2.58 10.43 -7.06
C ARG A 14 -3.30 9.28 -6.37
N ASP A 15 -2.56 8.25 -5.97
CA ASP A 15 -3.13 7.10 -5.27
C ASP A 15 -3.66 7.50 -3.91
N ARG A 16 -2.91 8.32 -3.20
CA ARG A 16 -3.31 8.86 -1.91
C ARG A 16 -4.61 9.64 -2.02
N ASN A 17 -4.69 10.53 -3.00
CA ASN A 17 -5.88 11.35 -3.20
C ASN A 17 -7.10 10.52 -3.57
N ALA A 18 -6.93 9.48 -4.36
CA ALA A 18 -8.03 8.60 -4.76
C ALA A 18 -8.61 7.83 -3.57
N MET A 19 -7.80 7.54 -2.55
CA MET A 19 -8.23 6.75 -1.39
C MET A 19 -8.52 7.58 -0.14
N ARG A 20 -8.30 8.89 -0.16
CA ARG A 20 -8.45 9.75 1.03
C ARG A 20 -9.85 9.70 1.66
N PHE A 21 -10.85 9.40 0.88
CA PHE A 21 -12.20 9.28 1.42
C PHE A 21 -12.34 8.11 2.40
N ALA A 22 -11.47 7.12 2.29
CA ALA A 22 -11.49 5.94 3.15
C ALA A 22 -10.37 5.98 4.19
N PHE A 23 -9.13 6.26 3.76
CA PHE A 23 -7.97 6.33 4.63
C PHE A 23 -6.80 6.96 3.88
N ASP A 24 -5.72 7.30 4.60
CA ASP A 24 -4.54 7.96 4.04
C ASP A 24 -3.46 6.92 3.74
N LEU A 25 -3.13 6.74 2.47
CA LEU A 25 -2.10 5.80 2.04
C LEU A 25 -0.68 6.19 2.49
N TRP A 26 -0.49 7.43 2.95
CA TRP A 26 0.79 7.90 3.48
C TRP A 26 0.85 7.86 5.00
N SER A 27 -0.19 7.37 5.65
CA SER A 27 -0.22 7.20 7.09
C SER A 27 0.06 5.75 7.45
N HIS A 28 1.10 5.52 8.25
CA HIS A 28 1.45 4.18 8.72
C HIS A 28 0.28 3.52 9.46
N ASP A 29 -0.37 4.27 10.35
CA ASP A 29 -1.50 3.74 11.12
C ASP A 29 -2.65 3.31 10.22
N ASP A 30 -2.99 4.16 9.26
CA ASP A 30 -4.09 3.88 8.34
C ASP A 30 -3.78 2.67 7.46
N VAL A 31 -2.58 2.64 6.89
CA VAL A 31 -2.17 1.53 6.01
C VAL A 31 -2.05 0.23 6.80
N SER A 32 -1.52 0.27 8.02
CA SER A 32 -1.44 -0.91 8.88
C SER A 32 -2.81 -1.49 9.18
N SER A 33 -3.77 -0.64 9.48
CA SER A 33 -5.13 -1.08 9.80
C SER A 33 -5.85 -1.71 8.61
N HIS A 34 -5.50 -1.29 7.40
CA HIS A 34 -6.15 -1.75 6.18
C HIS A 34 -5.22 -2.61 5.30
N ALA A 35 -4.09 -3.05 5.85
CA ALA A 35 -3.05 -3.71 5.06
C ALA A 35 -3.54 -4.95 4.31
N ASP A 36 -4.32 -5.80 4.95
CA ASP A 36 -4.83 -7.01 4.30
C ASP A 36 -5.76 -6.67 3.14
N ALA A 37 -6.65 -5.70 3.33
CA ALA A 37 -7.57 -5.26 2.29
C ALA A 37 -6.81 -4.61 1.12
N ILE A 38 -5.80 -3.80 1.44
CA ILE A 38 -4.95 -3.17 0.42
C ILE A 38 -4.22 -4.22 -0.39
N LEU A 39 -3.60 -5.18 0.28
CA LEU A 39 -2.88 -6.27 -0.40
C LEU A 39 -3.80 -7.06 -1.33
N GLY A 40 -5.01 -7.37 -0.87
CA GLY A 40 -5.98 -8.08 -1.69
C GLY A 40 -6.32 -7.32 -2.96
N ARG A 41 -6.47 -6.01 -2.87
CA ARG A 41 -6.76 -5.17 -4.04
C ARG A 41 -5.57 -5.06 -4.97
N LEU A 42 -4.36 -4.96 -4.43
CA LEU A 42 -3.14 -4.93 -5.24
C LEU A 42 -2.95 -6.23 -6.01
N GLU A 43 -3.20 -7.35 -5.37
CA GLU A 43 -3.10 -8.66 -6.00
C GLU A 43 -4.19 -8.89 -7.05
N ALA A 44 -5.38 -8.35 -6.83
CA ALA A 44 -6.48 -8.42 -7.78
C ALA A 44 -6.34 -7.45 -8.95
N GLY A 45 -5.41 -6.48 -8.86
CA GLY A 45 -5.21 -5.48 -9.90
C GLY A 45 -6.24 -4.35 -9.90
N THR A 46 -7.04 -4.22 -8.86
CA THR A 46 -8.06 -3.17 -8.75
C THR A 46 -7.52 -1.90 -8.12
N MET A 47 -6.33 -1.94 -7.57
CA MET A 47 -5.65 -0.79 -6.99
C MET A 47 -4.19 -0.82 -7.42
N PRO A 48 -3.61 0.32 -7.79
CA PRO A 48 -4.23 1.64 -7.94
C PRO A 48 -5.17 1.71 -9.15
N CYS A 49 -6.02 2.75 -9.17
CA CYS A 49 -7.09 2.86 -10.17
C CYS A 49 -6.61 3.06 -11.61
N ASP A 50 -5.37 3.50 -11.82
CA ASP A 50 -4.82 3.74 -13.15
C ASP A 50 -3.97 2.59 -13.69
N GLY A 51 -4.02 1.44 -13.05
CA GLY A 51 -3.31 0.25 -13.51
C GLY A 51 -2.73 -0.58 -12.38
N ALA A 52 -2.61 -1.87 -12.61
CA ALA A 52 -2.07 -2.79 -11.62
C ALA A 52 -0.57 -2.54 -11.39
N TRP A 53 -0.11 -2.75 -10.17
CA TRP A 53 1.30 -2.71 -9.87
C TRP A 53 2.02 -3.93 -10.46
N PRO A 54 3.30 -3.78 -10.82
CA PRO A 54 4.12 -4.94 -11.14
C PRO A 54 4.18 -5.91 -9.95
N ALA A 55 4.31 -7.19 -10.24
CA ALA A 55 4.38 -8.21 -9.20
C ALA A 55 5.47 -7.94 -8.17
N GLU A 56 6.59 -7.38 -8.59
CA GLU A 56 7.71 -7.03 -7.71
C GLU A 56 7.32 -6.01 -6.64
N ARG A 57 6.51 -5.03 -7.03
CA ARG A 57 6.06 -3.98 -6.13
C ARG A 57 5.03 -4.53 -5.13
N VAL A 58 4.14 -5.37 -5.59
CA VAL A 58 3.18 -6.05 -4.73
C VAL A 58 3.93 -6.92 -3.71
N ALA A 59 4.98 -7.60 -4.14
CA ALA A 59 5.80 -8.43 -3.26
C ALA A 59 6.49 -7.63 -2.16
N VAL A 60 6.91 -6.39 -2.44
CA VAL A 60 7.50 -5.50 -1.42
C VAL A 60 6.47 -5.20 -0.34
N PHE A 61 5.26 -4.85 -0.74
CA PHE A 61 4.17 -4.57 0.20
C PHE A 61 3.87 -5.80 1.07
N ARG A 62 3.82 -6.98 0.46
CA ARG A 62 3.55 -8.22 1.16
C ARG A 62 4.63 -8.54 2.19
N ARG A 63 5.90 -8.34 1.85
CA ARG A 63 7.01 -8.54 2.79
C ARG A 63 6.89 -7.65 4.00
N TRP A 64 6.54 -6.39 3.77
CA TRP A 64 6.35 -5.43 4.85
C TRP A 64 5.22 -5.88 5.78
N LEU A 65 4.10 -6.33 5.20
CA LEU A 65 2.97 -6.82 5.95
C LEU A 65 3.36 -8.05 6.78
N ASP A 66 4.04 -9.01 6.15
CA ASP A 66 4.47 -10.25 6.81
C ASP A 66 5.50 -9.99 7.91
N ALA A 67 6.29 -8.94 7.77
CA ALA A 67 7.29 -8.54 8.78
C ALA A 67 6.68 -7.85 10.01
N GLY A 68 5.36 -7.69 10.04
CA GLY A 68 4.68 -7.06 11.17
C GLY A 68 4.35 -5.59 10.96
N LYS A 69 4.42 -5.12 9.74
CA LYS A 69 4.08 -3.74 9.36
C LYS A 69 4.90 -2.69 10.12
N PRO A 70 6.24 -2.76 10.10
CA PRO A 70 7.06 -1.79 10.82
C PRO A 70 6.90 -0.37 10.27
N ALA A 71 7.04 0.59 11.18
CA ALA A 71 6.92 2.00 10.84
C ALA A 71 8.06 2.51 9.95
#